data_93d04e6a1eb6defb35d525b1626c782e
#
_entry.id   93d04e6a1eb6defb35d525b1626c782e
#
_cell.length_a   1.000
_cell.length_b   1.000
_cell.length_c   1.000
_cell.angle_alpha   90.00
_cell.angle_beta   90.00
_cell.angle_gamma   90.00
#
_symmetry.space_group_name_H-M   'P 1'
#
loop_
_entity.id
_entity.type
_entity.pdbx_description
1 polymer ?
#
loop_
_entity_poly.entity_id
_entity_poly.type
_entity_poly.pdbx_seq_one_letter_code
_entity_poly.pdbx_strand_id
1 'polypeptide(L)'
;PALAFGEMLGAFALTEPGAGSDGTALTTTASRHDGHYLLNGTKIWVSNGALAGLFLTFARAEGGITAFLVERDTPGLKVGYREKTLGLRGVPCNTLYFDHAAIPAGNRLGAEGQGLKIALGALELSRLGIGALALGGAERALEEAVRFSIEHIQFGGPIALKQAIQNYIADAKARIEALRCLILHTAWLADTGQSFGQQASIVKLFGSRVAYEVSHKMLQVHGGYGYMKEYAIERYYRDCRSLEIIEGTSQIQQFLIARDLYRAEGLEIRP
;
A
#
# COMPACT_ATOMS: atom_id res chain seq x y z
N PRO A 1 -11.03 19.03 -7.63
CA PRO A 1 -12.51 18.89 -7.56
C PRO A 1 -12.94 17.48 -7.94
N ALA A 2 -12.72 17.00 -9.19
CA ALA A 2 -13.24 15.70 -9.66
C ALA A 2 -12.83 14.49 -8.80
N LEU A 3 -11.55 14.40 -8.39
CA LEU A 3 -11.07 13.34 -7.49
C LEU A 3 -11.73 13.45 -6.10
N ALA A 4 -11.88 14.67 -5.56
CA ALA A 4 -12.45 14.87 -4.23
C ALA A 4 -13.97 14.59 -4.19
N PHE A 5 -14.68 14.83 -5.31
CA PHE A 5 -16.11 14.53 -5.43
C PHE A 5 -16.39 13.07 -5.84
N GLY A 6 -15.37 12.28 -6.11
CA GLY A 6 -15.53 10.90 -6.55
C GLY A 6 -16.00 10.73 -8.00
N GLU A 7 -15.97 11.79 -8.79
CA GLU A 7 -16.30 11.77 -10.22
C GLU A 7 -15.24 11.06 -11.05
N MET A 8 -14.03 10.97 -10.51
CA MET A 8 -12.87 10.35 -11.15
C MET A 8 -12.03 9.61 -10.11
N LEU A 9 -11.52 8.44 -10.47
CA LEU A 9 -10.50 7.74 -9.68
C LEU A 9 -9.10 8.14 -10.14
N GLY A 10 -8.19 8.30 -9.17
CA GLY A 10 -6.77 8.46 -9.42
C GLY A 10 -6.00 7.14 -9.25
N ALA A 11 -4.84 7.05 -9.90
CA ALA A 11 -3.88 5.98 -9.68
C ALA A 11 -2.46 6.55 -9.55
N PHE A 12 -1.64 5.86 -8.73
CA PHE A 12 -0.24 6.20 -8.50
C PHE A 12 0.66 5.26 -9.30
N ALA A 13 1.43 5.81 -10.25
CA ALA A 13 2.21 5.07 -11.22
C ALA A 13 3.71 5.38 -11.07
N LEU A 14 4.36 4.81 -10.03
CA LEU A 14 5.78 4.99 -9.73
C LEU A 14 6.60 3.80 -10.23
N THR A 15 6.19 2.57 -9.87
CA THR A 15 6.97 1.34 -9.99
C THR A 15 7.20 0.92 -11.46
N GLU A 16 8.41 0.47 -11.76
CA GLU A 16 8.81 -0.07 -13.06
C GLU A 16 9.38 -1.49 -12.90
N PRO A 17 9.52 -2.27 -13.98
CA PRO A 17 10.11 -3.61 -13.92
C PRO A 17 11.47 -3.66 -13.23
N GLY A 18 12.30 -2.63 -13.37
CA GLY A 18 13.63 -2.52 -12.75
C GLY A 18 13.71 -1.59 -11.53
N ALA A 19 12.62 -0.92 -11.13
CA ALA A 19 12.60 0.10 -10.09
C ALA A 19 11.39 -0.05 -9.17
N GLY A 20 11.55 -0.81 -8.09
CA GLY A 20 10.55 -0.99 -7.04
C GLY A 20 10.98 -0.30 -5.76
N SER A 21 11.71 -1.01 -4.89
CA SER A 21 12.25 -0.45 -3.62
C SER A 21 13.24 0.69 -3.86
N ASP A 22 14.03 0.62 -4.92
CA ASP A 22 14.84 1.74 -5.39
C ASP A 22 14.01 2.62 -6.35
N GLY A 23 13.32 3.59 -5.79
CA GLY A 23 12.54 4.58 -6.56
C GLY A 23 13.41 5.56 -7.35
N THR A 24 14.74 5.55 -7.20
CA THR A 24 15.67 6.40 -7.98
C THR A 24 16.10 5.76 -9.29
N ALA A 25 15.92 4.45 -9.44
CA ALA A 25 16.31 3.68 -10.63
C ALA A 25 15.27 3.74 -11.78
N LEU A 26 14.36 4.72 -11.76
CA LEU A 26 13.35 4.91 -12.81
C LEU A 26 14.01 5.09 -14.18
N THR A 27 13.49 4.40 -15.18
CA THR A 27 13.94 4.44 -16.58
C THR A 27 12.94 5.12 -17.52
N THR A 28 11.67 5.25 -17.13
CA THR A 28 10.68 6.03 -17.89
C THR A 28 11.19 7.45 -18.09
N THR A 29 11.24 7.93 -19.32
CA THR A 29 11.74 9.24 -19.69
C THR A 29 10.62 10.22 -20.00
N ALA A 30 10.89 11.52 -19.83
CA ALA A 30 10.03 12.62 -20.24
C ALA A 30 10.85 13.67 -20.98
N SER A 31 10.79 13.65 -22.31
CA SER A 31 11.48 14.62 -23.18
C SER A 31 10.59 15.85 -23.37
N ARG A 32 11.15 17.05 -23.21
CA ARG A 32 10.44 18.32 -23.41
C ARG A 32 10.35 18.65 -24.90
N HIS A 33 9.17 18.97 -25.36
CA HIS A 33 8.86 19.47 -26.69
C HIS A 33 7.91 20.67 -26.58
N ASP A 34 7.78 21.46 -27.61
CA ASP A 34 6.97 22.68 -27.68
C ASP A 34 5.66 22.63 -26.89
N GLY A 35 5.69 23.14 -25.64
CA GLY A 35 4.52 23.21 -24.76
C GLY A 35 4.06 21.89 -24.12
N HIS A 36 4.76 20.77 -24.34
CA HIS A 36 4.41 19.46 -23.76
C HIS A 36 5.64 18.59 -23.46
N TYR A 37 5.45 17.46 -22.79
CA TYR A 37 6.44 16.39 -22.59
C TYR A 37 6.01 15.13 -23.32
N LEU A 38 6.95 14.42 -23.92
CA LEU A 38 6.75 13.08 -24.48
C LEU A 38 7.26 12.05 -23.47
N LEU A 39 6.36 11.26 -22.90
CA LEU A 39 6.70 10.18 -21.99
C LEU A 39 6.91 8.88 -22.74
N ASN A 40 8.01 8.18 -22.42
CA ASN A 40 8.34 6.87 -22.95
C ASN A 40 8.77 5.92 -21.82
N GLY A 41 8.14 4.76 -21.69
CA GLY A 41 8.47 3.76 -20.69
C GLY A 41 7.30 2.90 -20.26
N THR A 42 7.48 2.20 -19.13
CA THR A 42 6.49 1.24 -18.62
C THR A 42 6.38 1.35 -17.12
N LYS A 43 5.15 1.44 -16.61
CA LYS A 43 4.84 1.33 -15.18
C LYS A 43 4.09 0.04 -14.92
N ILE A 44 4.46 -0.66 -13.85
CA ILE A 44 3.84 -1.94 -13.50
C ILE A 44 3.14 -1.87 -12.14
N TRP A 45 2.22 -2.79 -11.94
CA TRP A 45 1.45 -2.98 -10.70
C TRP A 45 0.69 -1.72 -10.25
N VAL A 46 0.18 -0.98 -11.23
CA VAL A 46 -0.59 0.24 -10.97
C VAL A 46 -1.98 -0.13 -10.46
N SER A 47 -2.23 0.09 -9.18
CA SER A 47 -3.54 -0.11 -8.56
C SER A 47 -4.57 0.81 -9.20
N ASN A 48 -5.77 0.27 -9.43
CA ASN A 48 -6.85 0.94 -10.15
C ASN A 48 -6.54 1.32 -11.61
N GLY A 49 -5.48 0.81 -12.22
CA GLY A 49 -5.08 1.18 -13.58
C GLY A 49 -6.20 1.05 -14.62
N ALA A 50 -7.03 0.00 -14.51
CA ALA A 50 -8.18 -0.18 -15.40
C ALA A 50 -9.34 0.79 -15.16
N LEU A 51 -9.43 1.42 -13.98
CA LEU A 51 -10.55 2.27 -13.55
C LEU A 51 -10.19 3.75 -13.47
N ALA A 52 -8.91 4.07 -13.27
CA ALA A 52 -8.47 5.44 -13.08
C ALA A 52 -8.67 6.29 -14.34
N GLY A 53 -9.17 7.51 -14.16
CA GLY A 53 -9.21 8.55 -15.18
C GLY A 53 -7.97 9.43 -15.18
N LEU A 54 -7.19 9.41 -14.08
CA LEU A 54 -5.98 10.21 -13.92
C LEU A 54 -4.87 9.38 -13.26
N PHE A 55 -3.65 9.48 -13.80
CA PHE A 55 -2.46 8.79 -13.30
C PHE A 55 -1.43 9.81 -12.83
N LEU A 56 -1.07 9.79 -11.53
CA LEU A 56 0.11 10.47 -11.05
C LEU A 56 1.32 9.62 -11.43
N THR A 57 2.03 10.05 -12.45
CA THR A 57 3.14 9.30 -13.07
C THR A 57 4.46 10.02 -12.85
N PHE A 58 5.52 9.25 -12.62
CA PHE A 58 6.87 9.75 -12.39
C PHE A 58 7.79 9.32 -13.53
N ALA A 59 8.52 10.27 -14.11
CA ALA A 59 9.44 10.02 -15.20
C ALA A 59 10.69 10.90 -15.07
N ARG A 60 11.77 10.50 -15.70
CA ARG A 60 13.05 11.22 -15.73
C ARG A 60 13.01 12.29 -16.82
N ALA A 61 12.89 13.54 -16.42
CA ALA A 61 13.10 14.73 -17.26
C ALA A 61 14.56 15.20 -17.19
N GLU A 62 14.91 16.27 -17.92
CA GLU A 62 16.24 16.87 -17.89
C GLU A 62 16.65 17.31 -16.48
N GLY A 63 15.75 17.94 -15.73
CA GLY A 63 15.97 18.37 -14.35
C GLY A 63 15.91 17.25 -13.30
N GLY A 64 15.71 15.96 -13.71
CA GLY A 64 15.63 14.81 -12.82
C GLY A 64 14.23 14.18 -12.77
N ILE A 65 13.99 13.34 -11.75
CA ILE A 65 12.68 12.66 -11.59
C ILE A 65 11.60 13.71 -11.36
N THR A 66 10.59 13.71 -12.21
CA THR A 66 9.52 14.71 -12.29
C THR A 66 8.16 14.03 -12.25
N ALA A 67 7.17 14.65 -11.63
CA ALA A 67 5.82 14.16 -11.50
C ALA A 67 4.90 14.78 -12.56
N PHE A 68 4.04 13.96 -13.15
CA PHE A 68 3.10 14.33 -14.20
C PHE A 68 1.70 13.81 -13.88
N LEU A 69 0.68 14.63 -14.15
CA LEU A 69 -0.72 14.25 -14.16
C LEU A 69 -1.09 13.81 -15.57
N VAL A 70 -1.28 12.52 -15.77
CA VAL A 70 -1.57 11.92 -17.06
C VAL A 70 -3.02 11.48 -17.11
N GLU A 71 -3.80 12.06 -18.00
CA GLU A 71 -5.18 11.67 -18.23
C GLU A 71 -5.25 10.33 -18.96
N ARG A 72 -6.32 9.56 -18.70
CA ARG A 72 -6.50 8.22 -19.27
C ARG A 72 -6.45 8.19 -20.78
N ASP A 73 -7.05 9.20 -21.42
CA ASP A 73 -7.19 9.25 -22.88
C ASP A 73 -6.02 9.96 -23.58
N THR A 74 -4.93 10.18 -22.85
CA THR A 74 -3.69 10.75 -23.42
C THR A 74 -3.19 9.91 -24.60
N PRO A 75 -3.04 10.48 -25.80
CA PRO A 75 -2.44 9.77 -26.92
C PRO A 75 -1.06 9.22 -26.57
N GLY A 76 -0.82 7.94 -26.90
CA GLY A 76 0.42 7.24 -26.53
C GLY A 76 0.39 6.55 -25.16
N LEU A 77 -0.63 6.73 -24.34
CA LEU A 77 -0.86 5.93 -23.13
C LEU A 77 -1.71 4.69 -23.47
N LYS A 78 -1.23 3.52 -23.06
CA LYS A 78 -1.98 2.26 -23.14
C LYS A 78 -2.04 1.59 -21.77
N VAL A 79 -3.24 1.32 -21.28
CA VAL A 79 -3.46 0.48 -20.11
C VAL A 79 -3.41 -0.98 -20.55
N GLY A 80 -2.48 -1.74 -19.96
CA GLY A 80 -2.27 -3.16 -20.25
C GLY A 80 -3.29 -4.07 -19.56
N TYR A 81 -3.02 -5.36 -19.63
CA TYR A 81 -3.90 -6.36 -19.02
C TYR A 81 -3.93 -6.24 -17.49
N ARG A 82 -4.97 -6.84 -16.91
CA ARG A 82 -5.13 -6.92 -15.45
C ARG A 82 -4.30 -8.09 -14.91
N GLU A 83 -3.45 -7.80 -13.93
CA GLU A 83 -2.63 -8.81 -13.25
C GLU A 83 -3.48 -9.77 -12.41
N LYS A 84 -3.06 -11.04 -12.35
CA LYS A 84 -3.69 -12.07 -11.51
C LYS A 84 -3.02 -12.06 -10.13
N THR A 85 -3.59 -11.31 -9.20
CA THR A 85 -3.05 -11.13 -7.85
C THR A 85 -3.44 -12.26 -6.90
N LEU A 86 -2.62 -12.53 -5.88
CA LEU A 86 -2.90 -13.47 -4.80
C LEU A 86 -4.14 -13.05 -3.99
N GLY A 87 -4.15 -11.79 -3.55
CA GLY A 87 -5.21 -11.12 -2.79
C GLY A 87 -5.55 -9.77 -3.40
N LEU A 88 -6.38 -8.97 -2.69
CA LEU A 88 -6.89 -7.66 -3.11
C LEU A 88 -7.52 -7.70 -4.53
N ARG A 89 -8.19 -8.80 -4.86
CA ARG A 89 -8.72 -9.04 -6.21
C ARG A 89 -9.84 -8.08 -6.61
N GLY A 90 -10.40 -7.34 -5.66
CA GLY A 90 -11.34 -6.25 -5.92
C GLY A 90 -10.69 -5.00 -6.52
N VAL A 91 -9.37 -4.83 -6.34
CA VAL A 91 -8.59 -3.71 -6.87
C VAL A 91 -7.87 -4.17 -8.13
N PRO A 92 -8.25 -3.69 -9.33
CA PRO A 92 -7.53 -4.04 -10.55
C PRO A 92 -6.11 -3.47 -10.51
N CYS A 93 -5.14 -4.32 -10.83
CA CYS A 93 -3.73 -3.99 -10.91
C CYS A 93 -3.27 -4.15 -12.35
N ASN A 94 -2.72 -3.11 -12.98
CA ASN A 94 -2.40 -3.09 -14.40
C ASN A 94 -0.98 -2.58 -14.67
N THR A 95 -0.46 -2.94 -15.84
CA THR A 95 0.69 -2.29 -16.43
C THR A 95 0.23 -1.09 -17.26
N LEU A 96 1.01 0.00 -17.25
CA LEU A 96 0.84 1.15 -18.14
C LEU A 96 2.03 1.24 -19.11
N TYR A 97 1.74 1.43 -20.39
CA TYR A 97 2.74 1.63 -21.43
C TYR A 97 2.63 3.06 -21.95
N PHE A 98 3.76 3.74 -22.02
CA PHE A 98 3.91 5.09 -22.57
C PHE A 98 4.77 4.98 -23.84
N ASP A 99 4.19 5.32 -24.97
CA ASP A 99 4.86 5.41 -26.26
C ASP A 99 4.61 6.80 -26.85
N HIS A 100 5.59 7.68 -26.69
CA HIS A 100 5.50 9.10 -27.03
C HIS A 100 4.23 9.76 -26.47
N ALA A 101 3.83 9.39 -25.24
CA ALA A 101 2.62 9.92 -24.63
C ALA A 101 2.77 11.43 -24.40
N ALA A 102 1.94 12.22 -25.07
CA ALA A 102 2.04 13.67 -25.10
C ALA A 102 1.32 14.30 -23.88
N ILE A 103 2.09 14.80 -22.91
CA ILE A 103 1.57 15.40 -21.67
C ILE A 103 1.74 16.93 -21.76
N PRO A 104 0.66 17.71 -21.66
CA PRO A 104 0.76 19.18 -21.60
C PRO A 104 1.70 19.65 -20.49
N ALA A 105 2.52 20.66 -20.76
CA ALA A 105 3.48 21.16 -19.75
C ALA A 105 2.79 21.64 -18.47
N GLY A 106 1.53 22.09 -18.55
CA GLY A 106 0.71 22.48 -17.40
C GLY A 106 0.30 21.30 -16.49
N ASN A 107 0.38 20.05 -16.99
CA ASN A 107 0.09 18.85 -16.21
C ASN A 107 1.33 18.32 -15.45
N ARG A 108 2.47 19.03 -15.50
CA ARG A 108 3.60 18.77 -14.61
C ARG A 108 3.23 19.23 -13.19
N LEU A 109 3.41 18.33 -12.21
CA LEU A 109 3.18 18.64 -10.79
C LEU A 109 4.49 19.07 -10.13
N GLY A 110 4.54 20.31 -9.65
CA GLY A 110 5.76 20.91 -9.10
C GLY A 110 6.81 21.28 -10.16
N ALA A 111 8.05 21.53 -9.76
CA ALA A 111 9.17 21.78 -10.66
C ALA A 111 9.82 20.47 -11.15
N GLU A 112 10.56 20.53 -12.26
CA GLU A 112 11.39 19.39 -12.69
C GLU A 112 12.36 19.00 -11.58
N GLY A 113 12.63 17.71 -11.42
CA GLY A 113 13.47 17.16 -10.36
C GLY A 113 12.80 17.03 -8.99
N GLN A 114 11.58 17.55 -8.78
CA GLN A 114 10.86 17.43 -7.51
C GLN A 114 9.99 16.16 -7.39
N GLY A 115 9.92 15.34 -8.43
CA GLY A 115 9.03 14.18 -8.48
C GLY A 115 9.26 13.19 -7.35
N LEU A 116 10.53 12.90 -7.02
CA LEU A 116 10.84 11.97 -5.91
C LEU A 116 10.37 12.52 -4.55
N LYS A 117 10.54 13.83 -4.30
CA LYS A 117 10.04 14.48 -3.08
C LYS A 117 8.52 14.39 -2.99
N ILE A 118 7.82 14.60 -4.10
CA ILE A 118 6.36 14.51 -4.19
C ILE A 118 5.93 13.05 -3.93
N ALA A 119 6.59 12.06 -4.54
CA ALA A 119 6.31 10.65 -4.34
C ALA A 119 6.48 10.25 -2.87
N LEU A 120 7.57 10.61 -2.24
CA LEU A 120 7.86 10.27 -0.84
C LEU A 120 6.86 10.91 0.12
N GLY A 121 6.47 12.17 -0.09
CA GLY A 121 5.45 12.84 0.71
C GLY A 121 4.08 12.15 0.60
N ALA A 122 3.67 11.75 -0.60
CA ALA A 122 2.45 10.97 -0.79
C ALA A 122 2.51 9.59 -0.09
N LEU A 123 3.67 8.92 -0.14
CA LEU A 123 3.89 7.63 0.50
C LEU A 123 3.86 7.71 2.03
N GLU A 124 4.26 8.81 2.65
CA GLU A 124 4.15 8.96 4.11
C GLU A 124 2.70 8.87 4.59
N LEU A 125 1.80 9.60 3.93
CA LEU A 125 0.37 9.54 4.23
C LEU A 125 -0.24 8.18 3.86
N SER A 126 0.16 7.62 2.73
CA SER A 126 -0.30 6.31 2.27
C SER A 126 0.07 5.19 3.25
N ARG A 127 1.26 5.21 3.86
CA ARG A 127 1.69 4.24 4.89
C ARG A 127 0.77 4.24 6.11
N LEU A 128 0.33 5.41 6.55
CA LEU A 128 -0.68 5.52 7.61
C LEU A 128 -2.00 4.87 7.18
N GLY A 129 -2.43 5.12 5.93
CA GLY A 129 -3.60 4.48 5.32
C GLY A 129 -3.49 2.94 5.25
N ILE A 130 -2.30 2.41 4.91
CA ILE A 130 -2.04 0.95 4.94
C ILE A 130 -2.16 0.40 6.37
N GLY A 131 -1.70 1.16 7.38
CA GLY A 131 -1.91 0.78 8.78
C GLY A 131 -3.39 0.66 9.15
N ALA A 132 -4.21 1.62 8.72
CA ALA A 132 -5.65 1.59 8.95
C ALA A 132 -6.33 0.42 8.22
N LEU A 133 -5.94 0.14 6.97
CA LEU A 133 -6.40 -1.03 6.22
C LEU A 133 -6.03 -2.34 6.92
N ALA A 134 -4.80 -2.44 7.43
CA ALA A 134 -4.30 -3.57 8.21
C ALA A 134 -5.12 -3.80 9.48
N LEU A 135 -5.44 -2.72 10.21
CA LEU A 135 -6.28 -2.76 11.39
C LEU A 135 -7.66 -3.34 11.08
N GLY A 136 -8.35 -2.79 10.06
CA GLY A 136 -9.68 -3.28 9.67
C GLY A 136 -9.69 -4.74 9.22
N GLY A 137 -8.65 -5.18 8.48
CA GLY A 137 -8.49 -6.58 8.09
C GLY A 137 -8.28 -7.52 9.28
N ALA A 138 -7.45 -7.12 10.25
CA ALA A 138 -7.20 -7.88 11.46
C ALA A 138 -8.44 -7.97 12.36
N GLU A 139 -9.16 -6.86 12.54
CA GLU A 139 -10.41 -6.82 13.31
C GLU A 139 -11.47 -7.75 12.74
N ARG A 140 -11.68 -7.67 11.44
CA ARG A 140 -12.67 -8.51 10.79
C ARG A 140 -12.31 -9.99 10.87
N ALA A 141 -11.04 -10.34 10.70
CA ALA A 141 -10.57 -11.71 10.87
C ALA A 141 -10.81 -12.23 12.30
N LEU A 142 -10.54 -11.39 13.31
CA LEU A 142 -10.80 -11.72 14.72
C LEU A 142 -12.29 -11.92 15.01
N GLU A 143 -13.15 -11.03 14.53
CA GLU A 143 -14.61 -11.14 14.70
C GLU A 143 -15.18 -12.44 14.14
N GLU A 144 -14.75 -12.82 12.92
CA GLU A 144 -15.16 -14.08 12.29
C GLU A 144 -14.71 -15.29 13.11
N ALA A 145 -13.46 -15.29 13.58
CA ALA A 145 -12.93 -16.39 14.36
C ALA A 145 -13.60 -16.53 15.75
N VAL A 146 -13.91 -15.41 16.42
CA VAL A 146 -14.65 -15.45 17.68
C VAL A 146 -16.02 -16.09 17.45
N ARG A 147 -16.76 -15.65 16.44
CA ARG A 147 -18.08 -16.16 16.10
C ARG A 147 -18.02 -17.65 15.77
N PHE A 148 -17.13 -18.03 14.85
CA PHE A 148 -16.92 -19.42 14.48
C PHE A 148 -16.55 -20.31 15.69
N SER A 149 -15.68 -19.85 16.58
CA SER A 149 -15.23 -20.63 17.74
C SER A 149 -16.32 -20.92 18.76
N ILE A 150 -17.36 -20.09 18.84
CA ILE A 150 -18.54 -20.30 19.69
C ILE A 150 -19.48 -21.35 19.06
N GLU A 151 -19.66 -21.29 17.75
CA GLU A 151 -20.60 -22.14 17.02
C GLU A 151 -20.04 -23.55 16.72
N HIS A 152 -18.72 -23.65 16.54
CA HIS A 152 -18.08 -24.91 16.14
C HIS A 152 -17.84 -25.82 17.33
N ILE A 153 -18.53 -26.98 17.33
CA ILE A 153 -18.49 -27.98 18.41
C ILE A 153 -17.45 -29.07 18.09
N GLN A 154 -16.50 -29.26 19.00
CA GLN A 154 -15.54 -30.38 18.98
C GLN A 154 -15.29 -30.89 20.41
N PHE A 155 -15.09 -32.20 20.54
CA PHE A 155 -14.88 -32.85 21.84
C PHE A 155 -15.95 -32.47 22.88
N GLY A 156 -17.21 -32.45 22.43
CA GLY A 156 -18.38 -32.25 23.30
C GLY A 156 -18.69 -30.81 23.71
N GLY A 157 -18.05 -29.82 23.08
CA GLY A 157 -18.33 -28.39 23.37
C GLY A 157 -17.75 -27.42 22.35
N PRO A 158 -18.10 -26.14 22.44
CA PRO A 158 -17.51 -25.09 21.60
C PRO A 158 -15.99 -25.07 21.68
N ILE A 159 -15.31 -24.89 20.54
CA ILE A 159 -13.84 -24.77 20.55
C ILE A 159 -13.36 -23.53 21.29
N ALA A 160 -14.19 -22.52 21.48
CA ALA A 160 -13.93 -21.35 22.31
C ALA A 160 -13.56 -21.71 23.77
N LEU A 161 -13.98 -22.89 24.27
CA LEU A 161 -13.60 -23.38 25.60
C LEU A 161 -12.18 -23.96 25.69
N LYS A 162 -11.47 -24.04 24.55
CA LYS A 162 -10.12 -24.59 24.51
C LYS A 162 -9.10 -23.46 24.72
N GLN A 163 -8.20 -23.61 25.67
CA GLN A 163 -7.19 -22.59 26.05
C GLN A 163 -6.33 -22.16 24.85
N ALA A 164 -5.97 -23.08 23.95
CA ALA A 164 -5.21 -22.74 22.75
C ALA A 164 -5.95 -21.73 21.85
N ILE A 165 -7.27 -21.86 21.70
CA ILE A 165 -8.11 -20.92 20.95
C ILE A 165 -8.17 -19.57 21.67
N GLN A 166 -8.40 -19.58 22.99
CA GLN A 166 -8.45 -18.39 23.81
C GLN A 166 -7.16 -17.58 23.72
N ASN A 167 -6.00 -18.25 23.72
CA ASN A 167 -4.69 -17.61 23.56
C ASN A 167 -4.56 -16.89 22.20
N TYR A 168 -5.00 -17.52 21.10
CA TYR A 168 -4.99 -16.87 19.78
C TYR A 168 -5.88 -15.63 19.75
N ILE A 169 -7.09 -15.71 20.30
CA ILE A 169 -8.04 -14.59 20.36
C ILE A 169 -7.50 -13.45 21.23
N ALA A 170 -6.95 -13.75 22.41
CA ALA A 170 -6.44 -12.75 23.35
C ALA A 170 -5.20 -12.01 22.76
N ASP A 171 -4.24 -12.76 22.18
CA ASP A 171 -3.05 -12.17 21.57
C ASP A 171 -3.41 -11.28 20.35
N ALA A 172 -4.34 -11.76 19.52
CA ALA A 172 -4.83 -10.98 18.38
C ALA A 172 -5.49 -9.66 18.86
N LYS A 173 -6.35 -9.71 19.87
CA LYS A 173 -7.02 -8.51 20.42
C LYS A 173 -6.00 -7.51 20.96
N ALA A 174 -5.02 -7.97 21.74
CA ALA A 174 -4.00 -7.10 22.31
C ALA A 174 -3.19 -6.37 21.22
N ARG A 175 -2.78 -7.08 20.17
CA ARG A 175 -2.04 -6.49 19.03
C ARG A 175 -2.88 -5.50 18.22
N ILE A 176 -4.15 -5.79 18.01
CA ILE A 176 -5.11 -4.91 17.34
C ILE A 176 -5.25 -3.59 18.09
N GLU A 177 -5.42 -3.63 19.43
CA GLU A 177 -5.53 -2.42 20.23
C GLU A 177 -4.24 -1.59 20.23
N ALA A 178 -3.08 -2.23 20.34
CA ALA A 178 -1.80 -1.54 20.23
C ALA A 178 -1.64 -0.85 18.87
N LEU A 179 -2.02 -1.53 17.77
CA LEU A 179 -1.99 -0.95 16.42
C LEU A 179 -2.95 0.23 16.30
N ARG A 180 -4.16 0.14 16.85
CA ARG A 180 -5.13 1.22 16.85
C ARG A 180 -4.57 2.49 17.51
N CYS A 181 -3.99 2.35 18.71
CA CYS A 181 -3.39 3.47 19.44
C CYS A 181 -2.25 4.11 18.61
N LEU A 182 -1.42 3.30 17.97
CA LEU A 182 -0.31 3.77 17.15
C LEU A 182 -0.80 4.55 15.91
N ILE A 183 -1.85 4.07 15.24
CA ILE A 183 -2.48 4.76 14.09
C ILE A 183 -3.03 6.11 14.53
N LEU A 184 -3.82 6.14 15.61
CA LEU A 184 -4.44 7.37 16.12
C LEU A 184 -3.39 8.40 16.52
N HIS A 185 -2.32 7.97 17.20
CA HIS A 185 -1.20 8.87 17.54
C HIS A 185 -0.53 9.44 16.28
N THR A 186 -0.27 8.60 15.27
CA THR A 186 0.37 9.05 14.03
C THR A 186 -0.53 9.99 13.23
N ALA A 187 -1.84 9.73 13.19
CA ALA A 187 -2.82 10.62 12.58
C ALA A 187 -2.87 11.97 13.27
N TRP A 188 -2.85 11.98 14.60
CA TRP A 188 -2.80 13.22 15.38
C TRP A 188 -1.54 14.06 15.08
N LEU A 189 -0.36 13.43 14.94
CA LEU A 189 0.86 14.13 14.53
C LEU A 189 0.68 14.79 13.16
N ALA A 190 0.11 14.07 12.19
CA ALA A 190 -0.17 14.60 10.86
C ALA A 190 -1.15 15.79 10.90
N ASP A 191 -2.25 15.66 11.62
CA ASP A 191 -3.30 16.69 11.75
C ASP A 191 -2.79 17.96 12.44
N THR A 192 -1.82 17.82 13.35
CA THR A 192 -1.20 18.95 14.06
C THR A 192 0.03 19.54 13.35
N GLY A 193 0.32 19.08 12.11
CA GLY A 193 1.44 19.57 11.30
C GLY A 193 2.82 19.18 11.81
N GLN A 194 2.91 18.19 12.68
CA GLN A 194 4.18 17.64 13.16
C GLN A 194 4.74 16.62 12.17
N SER A 195 6.06 16.39 12.21
CA SER A 195 6.69 15.34 11.42
C SER A 195 6.22 13.97 11.88
N PHE A 196 5.73 13.15 10.96
CA PHE A 196 5.17 11.81 11.25
C PHE A 196 5.76 10.69 10.37
N GLY A 197 6.72 10.99 9.52
CA GLY A 197 7.27 10.03 8.54
C GLY A 197 7.85 8.77 9.18
N GLN A 198 8.58 8.88 10.30
CA GLN A 198 9.08 7.73 11.05
C GLN A 198 7.92 6.92 11.64
N GLN A 199 6.95 7.59 12.27
CA GLN A 199 5.76 6.94 12.85
C GLN A 199 4.91 6.25 11.79
N ALA A 200 4.76 6.86 10.61
CA ALA A 200 4.07 6.23 9.47
C ALA A 200 4.78 4.94 9.02
N SER A 201 6.12 4.94 9.01
CA SER A 201 6.91 3.73 8.72
C SER A 201 6.72 2.65 9.80
N ILE A 202 6.66 3.02 11.07
CA ILE A 202 6.40 2.11 12.20
C ILE A 202 4.97 1.55 12.10
N VAL A 203 3.97 2.40 11.86
CA VAL A 203 2.56 1.98 11.65
C VAL A 203 2.46 0.96 10.54
N LYS A 204 3.08 1.24 9.38
CA LYS A 204 3.04 0.34 8.22
C LYS A 204 3.72 -0.99 8.51
N LEU A 205 4.91 -0.98 9.10
CA LEU A 205 5.66 -2.17 9.44
C LEU A 205 4.92 -3.04 10.48
N PHE A 206 4.49 -2.45 11.58
CA PHE A 206 3.80 -3.16 12.64
C PHE A 206 2.41 -3.61 12.18
N GLY A 207 1.63 -2.72 11.55
CA GLY A 207 0.28 -3.01 11.08
C GLY A 207 0.23 -4.15 10.06
N SER A 208 1.13 -4.16 9.07
CA SER A 208 1.16 -5.23 8.08
C SER A 208 1.48 -6.60 8.70
N ARG A 209 2.37 -6.65 9.69
CA ARG A 209 2.68 -7.87 10.44
C ARG A 209 1.50 -8.33 11.29
N VAL A 210 0.87 -7.40 12.03
CA VAL A 210 -0.32 -7.72 12.84
C VAL A 210 -1.43 -8.30 11.96
N ALA A 211 -1.75 -7.65 10.83
CA ALA A 211 -2.79 -8.13 9.93
C ALA A 211 -2.49 -9.53 9.37
N TYR A 212 -1.25 -9.78 8.95
CA TYR A 212 -0.85 -11.08 8.44
C TYR A 212 -0.89 -12.16 9.53
N GLU A 213 -0.29 -11.92 10.71
CA GLU A 213 -0.24 -12.88 11.81
C GLU A 213 -1.64 -13.18 12.37
N VAL A 214 -2.49 -12.15 12.54
CA VAL A 214 -3.86 -12.33 13.01
C VAL A 214 -4.66 -13.12 11.98
N SER A 215 -4.63 -12.74 10.70
CA SER A 215 -5.38 -13.47 9.67
C SER A 215 -4.92 -14.92 9.54
N HIS A 216 -3.63 -15.19 9.66
CA HIS A 216 -3.07 -16.54 9.69
C HIS A 216 -3.60 -17.38 10.87
N LYS A 217 -3.56 -16.81 12.10
CA LYS A 217 -4.04 -17.51 13.30
C LYS A 217 -5.56 -17.69 13.30
N MET A 218 -6.30 -16.69 12.81
CA MET A 218 -7.76 -16.78 12.72
C MET A 218 -8.20 -17.79 11.66
N LEU A 219 -7.47 -17.94 10.57
CA LEU A 219 -7.66 -19.04 9.62
C LEU A 219 -7.43 -20.40 10.28
N GLN A 220 -6.39 -20.53 11.11
CA GLN A 220 -6.11 -21.75 11.87
C GLN A 220 -7.25 -22.09 12.85
N VAL A 221 -7.89 -21.10 13.48
CA VAL A 221 -9.07 -21.30 14.34
C VAL A 221 -10.22 -21.94 13.57
N HIS A 222 -10.40 -21.59 12.29
CA HIS A 222 -11.43 -22.19 11.44
C HIS A 222 -11.09 -23.63 10.97
N GLY A 223 -9.86 -24.10 11.15
CA GLY A 223 -9.44 -25.43 10.73
C GLY A 223 -9.69 -25.66 9.24
N GLY A 224 -10.26 -26.82 8.86
CA GLY A 224 -10.56 -27.16 7.47
C GLY A 224 -11.53 -26.18 6.79
N TYR A 225 -12.46 -25.61 7.52
CA TYR A 225 -13.37 -24.57 7.01
C TYR A 225 -12.63 -23.31 6.57
N GLY A 226 -11.57 -22.91 7.29
CA GLY A 226 -10.75 -21.76 6.93
C GLY A 226 -9.99 -21.92 5.61
N TYR A 227 -9.84 -23.15 5.12
CA TYR A 227 -9.18 -23.45 3.84
C TYR A 227 -10.13 -23.45 2.65
N MET A 228 -11.45 -23.32 2.89
CA MET A 228 -12.49 -23.32 1.87
C MET A 228 -12.86 -21.90 1.46
N LYS A 229 -13.11 -21.67 0.16
CA LYS A 229 -13.42 -20.35 -0.41
C LYS A 229 -14.77 -19.78 0.03
N GLU A 230 -15.64 -20.60 0.56
CA GLU A 230 -16.94 -20.21 1.10
C GLU A 230 -16.82 -19.38 2.40
N TYR A 231 -15.69 -19.51 3.10
CA TYR A 231 -15.38 -18.75 4.31
C TYR A 231 -14.49 -17.56 4.01
N ALA A 232 -14.91 -16.38 4.46
CA ALA A 232 -14.20 -15.12 4.15
C ALA A 232 -12.77 -15.05 4.72
N ILE A 233 -12.46 -15.87 5.72
CA ILE A 233 -11.18 -15.85 6.42
C ILE A 233 -9.98 -16.16 5.49
N GLU A 234 -10.16 -17.05 4.50
CA GLU A 234 -9.11 -17.36 3.53
C GLU A 234 -8.75 -16.15 2.68
N ARG A 235 -9.76 -15.29 2.37
CA ARG A 235 -9.57 -14.06 1.63
C ARG A 235 -8.79 -13.04 2.46
N TYR A 236 -9.14 -12.86 3.75
CA TYR A 236 -8.39 -11.95 4.62
C TYR A 236 -6.92 -12.35 4.73
N TYR A 237 -6.61 -13.64 4.84
CA TYR A 237 -5.24 -14.14 4.85
C TYR A 237 -4.47 -13.77 3.57
N ARG A 238 -5.08 -13.96 2.39
CA ARG A 238 -4.46 -13.61 1.11
C ARG A 238 -4.30 -12.10 0.92
N ASP A 239 -5.31 -11.34 1.31
CA ASP A 239 -5.33 -9.88 1.17
C ASP A 239 -4.30 -9.23 2.09
N CYS A 240 -4.24 -9.64 3.36
CA CYS A 240 -3.29 -9.09 4.34
C CYS A 240 -1.83 -9.36 3.97
N ARG A 241 -1.53 -10.46 3.24
CA ARG A 241 -0.15 -10.74 2.80
C ARG A 241 0.43 -9.64 1.91
N SER A 242 -0.39 -8.97 1.13
CA SER A 242 0.05 -7.88 0.24
C SER A 242 0.61 -6.68 1.02
N LEU A 243 0.10 -6.44 2.24
CA LEU A 243 0.43 -5.26 3.03
C LEU A 243 1.89 -5.19 3.48
N GLU A 244 2.61 -6.31 3.50
CA GLU A 244 4.05 -6.33 3.77
C GLU A 244 4.90 -5.94 2.55
N ILE A 245 4.30 -5.90 1.35
CA ILE A 245 4.98 -5.71 0.07
C ILE A 245 4.72 -4.30 -0.50
N ILE A 246 3.46 -3.89 -0.57
CA ILE A 246 3.03 -2.62 -1.17
C ILE A 246 3.47 -1.41 -0.32
N GLU A 247 3.49 -0.21 -0.90
CA GLU A 247 3.82 1.07 -0.25
C GLU A 247 5.19 1.08 0.46
N GLY A 248 6.13 0.33 -0.10
CA GLY A 248 7.46 0.07 0.47
C GLY A 248 7.47 -1.18 1.34
N THR A 249 8.30 -2.14 0.96
CA THR A 249 8.40 -3.44 1.65
C THR A 249 8.72 -3.30 3.13
N SER A 250 8.45 -4.36 3.93
CA SER A 250 8.81 -4.39 5.35
C SER A 250 10.29 -4.08 5.58
N GLN A 251 11.18 -4.51 4.67
CA GLN A 251 12.62 -4.23 4.73
C GLN A 251 12.93 -2.74 4.53
N ILE A 252 12.23 -2.08 3.59
CA ILE A 252 12.36 -0.63 3.41
C ILE A 252 11.86 0.12 4.65
N GLN A 253 10.75 -0.30 5.28
CA GLN A 253 10.30 0.34 6.52
C GLN A 253 11.32 0.17 7.64
N GLN A 254 11.89 -1.03 7.81
CA GLN A 254 12.95 -1.29 8.79
C GLN A 254 14.17 -0.40 8.56
N PHE A 255 14.61 -0.29 7.29
CA PHE A 255 15.70 0.60 6.92
C PHE A 255 15.38 2.08 7.27
N LEU A 256 14.20 2.58 6.90
CA LEU A 256 13.82 3.97 7.15
C LEU A 256 13.79 4.29 8.66
N ILE A 257 13.24 3.40 9.47
CA ILE A 257 13.18 3.55 10.93
C ILE A 257 14.60 3.58 11.51
N ALA A 258 15.46 2.64 11.11
CA ALA A 258 16.84 2.57 11.57
C ALA A 258 17.64 3.81 11.12
N ARG A 259 17.49 4.24 9.85
CA ARG A 259 18.13 5.43 9.31
C ARG A 259 17.81 6.67 10.14
N ASP A 260 16.53 6.85 10.48
CA ASP A 260 16.12 8.05 11.21
C ASP A 260 16.66 8.06 12.65
N LEU A 261 16.79 6.90 13.29
CA LEU A 261 17.44 6.75 14.60
C LEU A 261 18.95 7.04 14.53
N TYR A 262 19.65 6.47 13.54
CA TYR A 262 21.08 6.73 13.38
C TYR A 262 21.39 8.17 13.00
N ARG A 263 20.53 8.79 12.17
CA ARG A 263 20.68 10.20 11.80
C ARG A 263 20.57 11.14 13.02
N ALA A 264 19.70 10.81 13.97
CA ALA A 264 19.59 11.56 15.21
C ALA A 264 20.89 11.56 16.04
N GLU A 265 21.69 10.49 15.91
CA GLU A 265 23.02 10.35 16.53
C GLU A 265 24.18 10.78 15.61
N GLY A 266 23.88 11.41 14.47
CA GLY A 266 24.89 11.95 13.55
C GLY A 266 25.47 10.94 12.54
N LEU A 267 24.92 9.71 12.45
CA LEU A 267 25.38 8.71 11.49
C LEU A 267 24.40 8.59 10.31
N GLU A 268 24.87 8.88 9.10
CA GLU A 268 24.10 8.62 7.87
C GLU A 268 24.33 7.21 7.36
N ILE A 269 23.22 6.45 7.19
CA ILE A 269 23.23 5.15 6.52
C ILE A 269 22.46 5.23 5.19
N ARG A 270 22.88 4.43 4.21
CA ARG A 270 22.25 4.32 2.88
C ARG A 270 21.77 2.89 2.66
N PRO A 271 20.70 2.67 1.85
CA PRO A 271 20.23 1.32 1.51
C PRO A 271 21.24 0.56 0.68
#